data_f7fd27e34929c69aabfb14af1262cfc3
#
_entry.id   f7fd27e34929c69aabfb14af1262cfc3
#
_cell.length_a   1.000
_cell.length_b   1.000
_cell.length_c   1.000
_cell.angle_alpha   90.00
_cell.angle_beta   90.00
_cell.angle_gamma   90.00
#
_symmetry.space_group_name_H-M   'P 1'
#
loop_
_entity.id
_entity.type
_entity.pdbx_description
1 polymer ?
#
loop_
_entity_poly.entity_id
_entity_poly.type
_entity_poly.pdbx_seq_one_letter_code
_entity_poly.pdbx_strand_id
1 'polypeptide(L)'
;MHIDSHHDDLPDNIDVVVVPRSHDLGDSFVVRRALPSKERRMVGPFVFLDEMGPHRFTEGKGLDVRPHPHIGLATVTYLLDGEIMHRDSLGTVQAIRPGEINWMTAGKGIVHSERTAPELRATGSNLSGLQCWVALPKSMEEDDPSFSHTKADQLPVIEGDGASARIIVGNFFGQTSPVKSASDMFYADLTLQPGARLTMPAQYDEQAIYVVQGTLDLGRDGTFPAGQLVVLKRGAAVMLAGKGPGVTRAMLLGGEPMDGPRYLTWNFVSSSVERIEQAKDDWREQRFDRVPDETEFIPLPDLPGRPVVYP
;
A
#
# COMPACT_ATOMS: atom_id res chain seq x y z
N MET A 1 -2.78 10.97 36.26
CA MET A 1 -3.97 11.39 35.55
C MET A 1 -4.03 10.45 34.31
N HIS A 2 -4.80 9.37 34.45
CA HIS A 2 -4.99 8.40 33.35
C HIS A 2 -5.88 9.07 32.31
N ILE A 3 -5.39 9.15 31.08
CA ILE A 3 -6.23 9.48 29.91
C ILE A 3 -6.80 8.13 29.46
N ASP A 4 -8.05 7.86 29.84
CA ASP A 4 -8.82 6.75 29.33
C ASP A 4 -8.99 6.93 27.81
N SER A 5 -8.65 5.89 27.08
CA SER A 5 -8.83 5.79 25.66
C SER A 5 -10.33 5.85 25.32
N HIS A 6 -10.74 6.89 24.61
CA HIS A 6 -12.10 7.05 24.08
C HIS A 6 -12.40 5.97 23.00
N HIS A 7 -12.75 4.77 23.44
CA HIS A 7 -13.33 3.75 22.56
C HIS A 7 -14.87 3.85 22.45
N ASP A 8 -15.51 4.63 23.31
CA ASP A 8 -16.99 4.67 23.44
C ASP A 8 -17.69 5.69 22.51
N ASP A 9 -16.96 6.50 21.73
CA ASP A 9 -17.53 7.56 20.86
C ASP A 9 -17.38 7.31 19.36
N LEU A 10 -16.90 6.11 18.93
CA LEU A 10 -16.82 5.81 17.49
C LEU A 10 -18.20 5.43 16.92
N PRO A 11 -18.50 5.86 15.66
CA PRO A 11 -19.73 5.49 14.97
C PRO A 11 -19.94 3.98 14.86
N ASP A 12 -21.18 3.55 14.65
CA ASP A 12 -21.59 2.15 14.71
C ASP A 12 -20.77 1.21 13.82
N ASN A 13 -20.34 1.68 12.63
CA ASN A 13 -19.63 0.87 11.64
C ASN A 13 -18.11 1.09 11.62
N ILE A 14 -17.57 2.00 12.42
CA ILE A 14 -16.14 2.34 12.45
C ILE A 14 -15.45 1.63 13.61
N ASP A 15 -14.38 0.91 13.32
CA ASP A 15 -13.50 0.30 14.31
C ASP A 15 -12.44 1.28 14.80
N VAL A 16 -11.73 1.91 13.86
CA VAL A 16 -10.70 2.90 14.17
C VAL A 16 -10.49 3.87 13.01
N VAL A 17 -10.08 5.09 13.33
CA VAL A 17 -9.61 6.07 12.35
C VAL A 17 -8.12 6.33 12.61
N VAL A 18 -7.30 6.06 11.60
CA VAL A 18 -5.86 6.32 11.67
C VAL A 18 -5.54 7.63 10.96
N VAL A 19 -4.88 8.54 11.67
CA VAL A 19 -4.28 9.73 11.08
C VAL A 19 -2.81 9.44 10.81
N PRO A 20 -2.41 9.35 9.53
CA PRO A 20 -1.06 8.99 9.13
C PRO A 20 0.01 9.92 9.69
N ARG A 21 1.20 9.36 9.93
CA ARG A 21 2.38 10.14 10.27
C ARG A 21 3.19 10.42 9.02
N SER A 22 3.74 11.64 8.93
CA SER A 22 4.66 12.00 7.87
C SER A 22 6.05 11.43 8.14
N HIS A 23 6.67 10.87 7.08
CA HIS A 23 8.04 10.39 7.07
C HIS A 23 8.77 11.01 5.89
N ASP A 24 9.92 11.62 6.13
CA ASP A 24 10.79 12.13 5.07
C ASP A 24 11.69 10.98 4.58
N LEU A 25 11.62 10.67 3.30
CA LEU A 25 12.44 9.65 2.64
C LEU A 25 13.71 10.22 2.01
N GLY A 26 14.01 11.49 2.25
CA GLY A 26 15.14 12.23 1.70
C GLY A 26 14.72 13.20 0.58
N ASP A 27 15.56 14.22 0.32
CA ASP A 27 15.32 15.28 -0.66
C ASP A 27 13.95 15.97 -0.54
N SER A 28 13.41 16.09 0.68
CA SER A 28 12.09 16.62 1.00
C SER A 28 10.92 15.82 0.42
N PHE A 29 11.15 14.59 0.00
CA PHE A 29 10.10 13.68 -0.43
C PHE A 29 9.43 13.04 0.78
N VAL A 30 8.25 13.55 1.11
CA VAL A 30 7.48 13.13 2.29
C VAL A 30 6.41 12.14 1.90
N VAL A 31 6.31 11.05 2.67
CA VAL A 31 5.21 10.07 2.59
C VAL A 31 4.35 10.15 3.85
N ARG A 32 3.08 9.77 3.72
CA ARG A 32 2.13 9.65 4.83
C ARG A 32 1.86 8.19 5.11
N ARG A 33 2.38 7.67 6.22
CA ARG A 33 2.23 6.26 6.61
C ARG A 33 0.96 6.00 7.39
N ALA A 34 0.02 5.30 6.77
CA ALA A 34 -1.24 4.89 7.39
C ALA A 34 -1.12 3.52 8.09
N LEU A 35 -0.36 2.58 7.51
CA LEU A 35 -0.05 1.28 8.10
C LEU A 35 1.47 1.04 8.06
N PRO A 36 2.07 0.47 9.12
CA PRO A 36 1.45 0.21 10.42
C PRO A 36 1.30 1.49 11.25
N SER A 37 0.24 1.53 12.05
CA SER A 37 0.07 2.54 13.09
C SER A 37 -0.03 1.89 14.47
N LYS A 38 -0.06 2.70 15.53
CA LYS A 38 -0.28 2.19 16.89
C LYS A 38 -1.72 1.71 17.07
N GLU A 39 -2.63 2.37 16.39
CA GLU A 39 -4.07 2.13 16.42
C GLU A 39 -4.46 0.89 15.61
N ARG A 40 -3.81 0.68 14.46
CA ARG A 40 -4.03 -0.48 13.60
C ARG A 40 -2.74 -0.88 12.91
N ARG A 41 -2.34 -2.14 13.03
CA ARG A 41 -1.10 -2.63 12.41
C ARG A 41 -1.28 -3.12 11.00
N MET A 42 -2.42 -3.76 10.72
CA MET A 42 -2.75 -4.34 9.41
C MET A 42 -4.25 -4.34 9.16
N VAL A 43 -4.65 -4.51 7.90
CA VAL A 43 -6.04 -4.69 7.46
C VAL A 43 -6.05 -5.81 6.44
N GLY A 44 -6.69 -6.95 6.77
CA GLY A 44 -6.51 -8.18 6.00
C GLY A 44 -5.01 -8.47 5.84
N PRO A 45 -4.52 -8.75 4.64
CA PRO A 45 -3.10 -9.00 4.42
C PRO A 45 -2.25 -7.72 4.27
N PHE A 46 -2.84 -6.52 4.27
CA PHE A 46 -2.10 -5.26 4.14
C PHE A 46 -1.36 -4.91 5.44
N VAL A 47 -0.05 -5.04 5.44
CA VAL A 47 0.83 -4.75 6.59
C VAL A 47 1.51 -3.38 6.50
N PHE A 48 1.39 -2.71 5.35
CA PHE A 48 2.00 -1.42 5.10
C PHE A 48 1.18 -0.63 4.07
N LEU A 49 1.02 0.66 4.31
CA LEU A 49 0.39 1.62 3.40
C LEU A 49 1.01 2.99 3.57
N ASP A 50 1.74 3.43 2.54
CA ASP A 50 2.26 4.79 2.41
C ASP A 50 1.57 5.51 1.25
N GLU A 51 1.12 6.73 1.48
CA GLU A 51 0.77 7.66 0.42
C GLU A 51 1.98 8.52 0.10
N MET A 52 2.38 8.50 -1.16
CA MET A 52 3.47 9.26 -1.73
C MET A 52 2.95 10.56 -2.35
N GLY A 53 3.49 11.70 -1.94
CA GLY A 53 3.14 12.99 -2.54
C GLY A 53 1.73 13.50 -2.18
N PRO A 54 1.10 14.38 -3.01
CA PRO A 54 1.67 14.90 -4.28
C PRO A 54 2.97 15.68 -4.06
N HIS A 55 3.97 15.41 -4.88
CA HIS A 55 5.27 16.06 -4.82
C HIS A 55 5.74 16.46 -6.23
N ARG A 56 6.43 17.61 -6.33
CA ARG A 56 7.04 18.06 -7.56
C ARG A 56 8.56 18.10 -7.40
N PHE A 57 9.24 17.24 -8.12
CA PHE A 57 10.68 17.30 -8.27
C PHE A 57 11.07 18.38 -9.26
N THR A 58 12.06 19.21 -8.90
CA THR A 58 12.66 20.19 -9.80
C THR A 58 13.66 19.51 -10.74
N GLU A 59 14.12 20.24 -11.76
CA GLU A 59 15.17 19.80 -12.68
C GLU A 59 16.38 19.25 -11.92
N GLY A 60 16.90 18.12 -12.35
CA GLY A 60 18.02 17.40 -11.71
C GLY A 60 17.63 16.57 -10.50
N LYS A 61 16.41 16.69 -9.98
CA LYS A 61 15.91 15.94 -8.82
C LYS A 61 14.94 14.83 -9.22
N GLY A 62 14.75 13.86 -8.33
CA GLY A 62 13.84 12.74 -8.54
C GLY A 62 13.87 11.76 -7.38
N LEU A 63 12.97 10.79 -7.42
CA LEU A 63 12.97 9.67 -6.49
C LEU A 63 14.23 8.80 -6.69
N ASP A 64 14.89 8.43 -5.60
CA ASP A 64 16.05 7.53 -5.57
C ASP A 64 15.96 6.57 -4.40
N VAL A 65 15.07 5.59 -4.48
CA VAL A 65 15.08 4.47 -3.56
C VAL A 65 16.07 3.42 -4.07
N ARG A 66 17.26 3.41 -3.48
CA ARG A 66 18.36 2.51 -3.84
C ARG A 66 17.99 1.05 -3.59
N PRO A 67 18.70 0.07 -4.19
CA PRO A 67 18.49 -1.35 -3.97
C PRO A 67 18.33 -1.72 -2.49
N HIS A 68 17.25 -2.39 -2.18
CA HIS A 68 16.88 -2.86 -0.84
C HIS A 68 16.08 -4.16 -0.94
N PRO A 69 16.17 -5.05 0.07
CA PRO A 69 15.60 -6.39 0.01
C PRO A 69 14.20 -6.44 0.60
N HIS A 70 13.42 -7.43 0.18
CA HIS A 70 12.17 -7.85 0.82
C HIS A 70 12.10 -9.36 0.94
N ILE A 71 11.41 -9.89 1.97
CA ILE A 71 10.99 -11.29 2.14
C ILE A 71 9.56 -11.35 2.65
N GLY A 72 8.84 -12.44 2.35
CA GLY A 72 7.56 -12.82 2.96
C GLY A 72 6.39 -11.89 2.67
N LEU A 73 6.53 -10.98 1.70
CA LEU A 73 5.51 -10.02 1.30
C LEU A 73 5.46 -9.84 -0.21
N ALA A 74 4.42 -9.17 -0.69
CA ALA A 74 4.42 -8.54 -2.01
C ALA A 74 4.38 -7.01 -1.85
N THR A 75 5.18 -6.28 -2.66
CA THR A 75 5.03 -4.83 -2.80
C THR A 75 4.04 -4.52 -3.91
N VAL A 76 3.20 -3.52 -3.66
CA VAL A 76 2.16 -3.09 -4.58
C VAL A 76 2.29 -1.59 -4.79
N THR A 77 2.74 -1.19 -5.98
CA THR A 77 2.87 0.21 -6.37
C THR A 77 1.71 0.60 -7.28
N TYR A 78 0.99 1.66 -6.94
CA TYR A 78 -0.11 2.21 -7.73
C TYR A 78 0.02 3.73 -7.80
N LEU A 79 0.23 4.28 -9.00
CA LEU A 79 0.43 5.71 -9.17
C LEU A 79 -0.86 6.44 -9.53
N LEU A 80 -0.95 7.67 -9.06
CA LEU A 80 -2.01 8.64 -9.36
C LEU A 80 -1.51 9.74 -10.31
N ASP A 81 -0.20 10.04 -10.25
CA ASP A 81 0.50 11.00 -11.11
C ASP A 81 1.98 10.64 -11.19
N GLY A 82 2.62 10.95 -12.32
CA GLY A 82 4.05 10.74 -12.54
C GLY A 82 4.44 9.35 -13.03
N GLU A 83 5.70 9.00 -12.84
CA GLU A 83 6.26 7.71 -13.26
C GLU A 83 7.38 7.28 -12.29
N ILE A 84 7.45 5.99 -11.99
CA ILE A 84 8.57 5.35 -11.28
C ILE A 84 9.15 4.24 -12.15
N MET A 85 10.48 4.19 -12.26
CA MET A 85 11.21 3.08 -12.86
C MET A 85 11.58 2.07 -11.79
N HIS A 86 10.98 0.90 -11.87
CA HIS A 86 11.29 -0.27 -11.06
C HIS A 86 12.41 -1.09 -11.73
N ARG A 87 13.38 -1.56 -10.92
CA ARG A 87 14.37 -2.55 -11.29
C ARG A 87 14.50 -3.58 -10.18
N ASP A 88 14.66 -4.87 -10.51
CA ASP A 88 14.80 -5.91 -9.49
C ASP A 88 15.87 -6.95 -9.80
N SER A 89 16.16 -7.80 -8.84
CA SER A 89 17.16 -8.87 -8.93
C SER A 89 16.76 -10.02 -9.87
N LEU A 90 15.53 -10.03 -10.39
CA LEU A 90 15.11 -10.94 -11.47
C LEU A 90 15.52 -10.39 -12.85
N GLY A 91 16.05 -9.17 -12.92
CA GLY A 91 16.39 -8.47 -14.16
C GLY A 91 15.21 -7.70 -14.76
N THR A 92 14.12 -7.52 -14.02
CA THR A 92 13.00 -6.68 -14.45
C THR A 92 13.42 -5.22 -14.54
N VAL A 93 13.01 -4.53 -15.60
CA VAL A 93 13.09 -3.09 -15.77
C VAL A 93 11.73 -2.62 -16.27
N GLN A 94 10.94 -2.00 -15.41
CA GLN A 94 9.56 -1.67 -15.70
C GLN A 94 9.18 -0.27 -15.18
N ALA A 95 8.80 0.62 -16.09
CA ALA A 95 8.14 1.86 -15.71
C ALA A 95 6.70 1.58 -15.28
N ILE A 96 6.25 2.27 -14.24
CA ILE A 96 4.84 2.30 -13.82
C ILE A 96 4.30 3.72 -13.96
N ARG A 97 3.07 3.83 -14.48
CA ARG A 97 2.35 5.09 -14.76
C ARG A 97 0.99 5.12 -14.07
N PRO A 98 0.32 6.28 -14.05
CA PRO A 98 -0.99 6.41 -13.39
C PRO A 98 -2.03 5.38 -13.84
N GLY A 99 -2.66 4.76 -12.86
CA GLY A 99 -3.68 3.73 -13.05
C GLY A 99 -3.16 2.34 -13.38
N GLU A 100 -1.84 2.17 -13.58
CA GLU A 100 -1.17 0.88 -13.72
C GLU A 100 -0.80 0.32 -12.34
N ILE A 101 -0.53 -0.98 -12.26
CA ILE A 101 -0.06 -1.63 -11.04
C ILE A 101 1.21 -2.45 -11.32
N ASN A 102 2.22 -2.27 -10.46
CA ASN A 102 3.32 -3.20 -10.30
C ASN A 102 3.07 -4.06 -9.05
N TRP A 103 3.15 -5.37 -9.23
CA TRP A 103 3.05 -6.36 -8.17
C TRP A 103 4.33 -7.18 -8.13
N MET A 104 5.15 -6.99 -7.09
CA MET A 104 6.39 -7.72 -6.89
C MET A 104 6.24 -8.63 -5.67
N THR A 105 6.15 -9.94 -5.90
CA THR A 105 6.15 -10.95 -4.83
C THR A 105 7.57 -11.24 -4.42
N ALA A 106 7.91 -10.98 -3.16
CA ALA A 106 9.27 -11.21 -2.65
C ALA A 106 9.54 -12.68 -2.34
N GLY A 107 8.55 -13.42 -1.82
CA GLY A 107 8.74 -14.81 -1.42
C GLY A 107 9.95 -14.97 -0.49
N LYS A 108 10.84 -15.89 -0.82
CA LYS A 108 12.09 -16.15 -0.08
C LYS A 108 13.10 -15.01 -0.11
N GLY A 109 12.97 -14.06 -1.07
CA GLY A 109 13.79 -12.88 -1.13
C GLY A 109 13.92 -12.27 -2.52
N ILE A 110 13.79 -10.95 -2.62
CA ILE A 110 14.03 -10.15 -3.81
C ILE A 110 14.66 -8.82 -3.41
N VAL A 111 15.48 -8.26 -4.29
CA VAL A 111 16.04 -6.91 -4.14
C VAL A 111 15.49 -6.05 -5.27
N HIS A 112 15.07 -4.83 -4.96
CA HIS A 112 14.63 -3.88 -5.98
C HIS A 112 15.05 -2.45 -5.67
N SER A 113 15.00 -1.61 -6.72
CA SER A 113 15.16 -0.16 -6.66
C SER A 113 13.99 0.54 -7.36
N GLU A 114 13.69 1.76 -6.91
CA GLU A 114 12.64 2.59 -7.49
C GLU A 114 13.19 3.99 -7.73
N ARG A 115 13.27 4.40 -9.00
CA ARG A 115 13.93 5.65 -9.37
C ARG A 115 13.10 6.45 -10.37
N THR A 116 13.30 7.76 -10.37
CA THR A 116 12.86 8.62 -11.47
C THR A 116 13.74 8.38 -12.69
N ALA A 117 13.13 8.13 -13.85
CA ALA A 117 13.83 7.95 -15.12
C ALA A 117 14.71 9.17 -15.46
N PRO A 118 15.88 8.98 -16.13
CA PRO A 118 16.81 10.07 -16.43
C PRO A 118 16.16 11.24 -17.20
N GLU A 119 15.25 10.96 -18.13
CA GLU A 119 14.56 11.95 -18.95
C GLU A 119 13.65 12.84 -18.09
N LEU A 120 12.92 12.23 -17.15
CA LEU A 120 12.04 12.94 -16.22
C LEU A 120 12.84 13.73 -15.19
N ARG A 121 13.98 13.19 -14.76
CA ARG A 121 14.89 13.88 -13.87
C ARG A 121 15.46 15.14 -14.53
N ALA A 122 15.79 15.09 -15.82
CA ALA A 122 16.37 16.23 -16.56
C ALA A 122 15.40 17.41 -16.66
N THR A 123 14.08 17.16 -16.67
CA THR A 123 13.06 18.22 -16.83
C THR A 123 12.28 18.53 -15.55
N GLY A 124 12.48 17.74 -14.52
CA GLY A 124 11.60 17.70 -13.35
C GLY A 124 10.32 16.90 -13.61
N SER A 125 9.70 16.41 -12.56
CA SER A 125 8.50 15.57 -12.66
C SER A 125 7.60 15.72 -11.45
N ASN A 126 6.34 15.37 -11.59
CA ASN A 126 5.44 15.18 -10.47
C ASN A 126 5.49 13.71 -10.03
N LEU A 127 5.08 13.44 -8.79
CA LEU A 127 4.86 12.09 -8.28
C LEU A 127 3.75 12.10 -7.24
N SER A 128 2.80 11.19 -7.43
CA SER A 128 1.75 10.91 -6.46
C SER A 128 1.28 9.47 -6.62
N GLY A 129 1.08 8.75 -5.52
CA GLY A 129 0.64 7.37 -5.56
C GLY A 129 0.60 6.73 -4.19
N LEU A 130 0.41 5.41 -4.19
CA LEU A 130 0.38 4.61 -2.98
C LEU A 130 1.33 3.41 -3.13
N GLN A 131 2.04 3.13 -2.04
CA GLN A 131 2.85 1.93 -1.87
C GLN A 131 2.23 1.08 -0.77
N CYS A 132 1.86 -0.14 -1.09
CA CYS A 132 1.38 -1.11 -0.11
C CYS A 132 2.31 -2.30 -0.01
N TRP A 133 2.35 -2.94 1.16
CA TRP A 133 2.89 -4.28 1.31
C TRP A 133 1.79 -5.22 1.76
N VAL A 134 1.72 -6.35 1.10
CA VAL A 134 0.77 -7.43 1.34
C VAL A 134 1.55 -8.62 1.87
N ALA A 135 1.29 -9.05 3.11
CA ALA A 135 1.93 -10.23 3.67
C ALA A 135 1.52 -11.50 2.91
N LEU A 136 2.45 -12.41 2.72
CA LEU A 136 2.16 -13.70 2.11
C LEU A 136 1.60 -14.69 3.14
N PRO A 137 0.72 -15.63 2.73
CA PRO A 137 0.37 -16.80 3.53
C PRO A 137 1.63 -17.61 3.91
N LYS A 138 1.62 -18.26 5.06
CA LYS A 138 2.79 -19.06 5.54
C LYS A 138 3.30 -20.06 4.53
N SER A 139 2.40 -20.67 3.77
CA SER A 139 2.73 -21.64 2.73
C SER A 139 3.48 -21.07 1.54
N MET A 140 3.49 -19.72 1.37
CA MET A 140 4.06 -19.02 0.22
C MET A 140 5.18 -18.05 0.60
N GLU A 141 5.52 -17.93 1.88
CA GLU A 141 6.59 -17.01 2.35
C GLU A 141 7.96 -17.34 1.75
N GLU A 142 8.21 -18.62 1.43
CA GLU A 142 9.48 -19.11 0.88
C GLU A 142 9.37 -19.50 -0.62
N ASP A 143 8.28 -19.12 -1.30
CA ASP A 143 8.16 -19.31 -2.75
C ASP A 143 9.22 -18.49 -3.50
N ASP A 144 9.48 -18.86 -4.74
CA ASP A 144 10.34 -18.07 -5.62
C ASP A 144 9.77 -16.67 -5.86
N PRO A 145 10.61 -15.63 -5.87
CA PRO A 145 10.16 -14.27 -6.14
C PRO A 145 9.62 -14.15 -7.58
N SER A 146 8.69 -13.21 -7.75
CA SER A 146 8.10 -12.94 -9.07
C SER A 146 7.69 -11.48 -9.21
N PHE A 147 7.58 -11.03 -10.46
CA PHE A 147 7.12 -9.68 -10.80
C PHE A 147 6.02 -9.75 -11.87
N SER A 148 5.02 -8.90 -11.72
CA SER A 148 4.00 -8.69 -12.75
C SER A 148 3.63 -7.21 -12.85
N HIS A 149 3.35 -6.77 -14.08
CA HIS A 149 2.84 -5.44 -14.40
C HIS A 149 1.51 -5.57 -15.12
N THR A 150 0.51 -4.79 -14.70
CA THR A 150 -0.80 -4.75 -15.35
C THR A 150 -1.13 -3.31 -15.71
N LYS A 151 -1.45 -3.11 -17.00
CA LYS A 151 -1.80 -1.78 -17.52
C LYS A 151 -3.17 -1.34 -17.04
N ALA A 152 -3.39 -0.02 -17.06
CA ALA A 152 -4.63 0.61 -16.60
C ALA A 152 -5.89 0.13 -17.35
N ASP A 153 -5.76 -0.16 -18.66
CA ASP A 153 -6.86 -0.63 -19.52
C ASP A 153 -7.21 -2.12 -19.33
N GLN A 154 -6.36 -2.86 -18.65
CA GLN A 154 -6.60 -4.27 -18.30
C GLN A 154 -7.35 -4.44 -16.96
N LEU A 155 -7.40 -3.38 -16.15
CA LEU A 155 -8.08 -3.40 -14.86
C LEU A 155 -9.57 -3.10 -15.03
N PRO A 156 -10.47 -3.92 -14.46
CA PRO A 156 -11.92 -3.67 -14.53
C PRO A 156 -12.30 -2.34 -13.89
N VAL A 157 -13.19 -1.60 -14.52
CA VAL A 157 -13.77 -0.37 -14.00
C VAL A 157 -15.29 -0.50 -13.98
N ILE A 158 -15.89 -0.14 -12.86
CA ILE A 158 -17.34 -0.01 -12.69
C ILE A 158 -17.64 1.47 -12.69
N GLU A 159 -18.62 1.88 -13.50
CA GLU A 159 -19.04 3.27 -13.60
C GLU A 159 -20.56 3.38 -13.49
N GLY A 160 -21.04 4.39 -12.80
CA GLY A 160 -22.45 4.70 -12.70
C GLY A 160 -22.74 5.83 -11.71
N ASP A 161 -23.75 6.64 -12.00
CA ASP A 161 -24.26 7.69 -11.11
C ASP A 161 -23.20 8.63 -10.52
N GLY A 162 -22.17 8.95 -11.31
CA GLY A 162 -21.06 9.80 -10.89
C GLY A 162 -20.02 9.12 -10.01
N ALA A 163 -20.12 7.80 -9.81
CA ALA A 163 -19.13 6.98 -9.15
C ALA A 163 -18.33 6.16 -10.18
N SER A 164 -17.02 6.01 -9.96
CA SER A 164 -16.15 5.13 -10.73
C SER A 164 -15.24 4.37 -9.78
N ALA A 165 -15.20 3.03 -9.91
CA ALA A 165 -14.34 2.17 -9.10
C ALA A 165 -13.51 1.25 -10.01
N ARG A 166 -12.18 1.40 -9.97
CA ARG A 166 -11.23 0.51 -10.63
C ARG A 166 -10.81 -0.60 -9.69
N ILE A 167 -11.03 -1.85 -10.06
CA ILE A 167 -10.65 -3.01 -9.25
C ILE A 167 -9.20 -3.38 -9.59
N ILE A 168 -8.29 -3.04 -8.69
CA ILE A 168 -6.84 -3.18 -8.89
C ILE A 168 -6.42 -4.62 -8.60
N VAL A 169 -6.89 -5.20 -7.48
CA VAL A 169 -6.58 -6.58 -7.06
C VAL A 169 -7.83 -7.23 -6.49
N GLY A 170 -7.95 -8.54 -6.68
CA GLY A 170 -8.99 -9.36 -6.08
C GLY A 170 -10.36 -9.26 -6.76
N ASN A 171 -11.38 -9.64 -6.00
CA ASN A 171 -12.78 -9.59 -6.44
C ASN A 171 -13.53 -8.57 -5.59
N PHE A 172 -14.10 -7.55 -6.20
CA PHE A 172 -14.88 -6.56 -5.50
C PHE A 172 -15.95 -5.96 -6.42
N PHE A 173 -17.11 -5.56 -5.86
CA PHE A 173 -18.25 -5.06 -6.64
C PHE A 173 -18.66 -5.96 -7.81
N GLY A 174 -18.49 -7.29 -7.68
CA GLY A 174 -18.85 -8.25 -8.73
C GLY A 174 -17.89 -8.30 -9.93
N GLN A 175 -16.75 -7.63 -9.84
CA GLN A 175 -15.67 -7.68 -10.84
C GLN A 175 -14.43 -8.33 -10.27
N THR A 176 -13.67 -9.04 -11.11
CA THR A 176 -12.42 -9.71 -10.72
C THR A 176 -11.26 -9.12 -11.51
N SER A 177 -10.25 -8.64 -10.78
CA SER A 177 -9.00 -8.18 -11.38
C SER A 177 -8.19 -9.34 -11.97
N PRO A 178 -7.45 -9.13 -13.08
CA PRO A 178 -6.51 -10.12 -13.61
C PRO A 178 -5.24 -10.26 -12.74
N VAL A 179 -5.00 -9.34 -11.80
CA VAL A 179 -3.83 -9.37 -10.91
C VAL A 179 -3.97 -10.51 -9.91
N LYS A 180 -3.00 -11.41 -9.93
CA LYS A 180 -2.98 -12.57 -9.02
C LYS A 180 -2.45 -12.15 -7.64
N SER A 181 -3.20 -12.45 -6.60
CA SER A 181 -2.77 -12.33 -5.21
C SER A 181 -2.71 -13.70 -4.53
N ALA A 182 -1.84 -13.83 -3.55
CA ALA A 182 -1.71 -15.03 -2.73
C ALA A 182 -2.80 -15.14 -1.67
N SER A 183 -3.43 -14.03 -1.30
CA SER A 183 -4.48 -13.93 -0.27
C SER A 183 -5.82 -13.58 -0.88
N ASP A 184 -6.90 -13.96 -0.23
CA ASP A 184 -8.25 -13.51 -0.55
C ASP A 184 -8.41 -12.07 -0.05
N MET A 185 -8.35 -11.12 -0.98
CA MET A 185 -8.25 -9.69 -0.71
C MET A 185 -8.86 -8.86 -1.82
N PHE A 186 -9.01 -7.57 -1.58
CA PHE A 186 -9.34 -6.60 -2.61
C PHE A 186 -8.54 -5.30 -2.42
N TYR A 187 -8.31 -4.62 -3.52
CA TYR A 187 -7.76 -3.27 -3.59
C TYR A 187 -8.42 -2.54 -4.75
N ALA A 188 -9.04 -1.38 -4.49
CA ALA A 188 -9.78 -0.64 -5.48
C ALA A 188 -9.58 0.88 -5.33
N ASP A 189 -9.56 1.58 -6.47
CA ASP A 189 -9.48 3.04 -6.57
C ASP A 189 -10.87 3.59 -6.89
N LEU A 190 -11.47 4.28 -5.91
CA LEU A 190 -12.80 4.86 -6.00
C LEU A 190 -12.71 6.36 -6.24
N THR A 191 -13.47 6.84 -7.22
CA THR A 191 -13.69 8.26 -7.50
C THR A 191 -15.19 8.57 -7.43
N LEU A 192 -15.55 9.58 -6.65
CA LEU A 192 -16.93 10.06 -6.48
C LEU A 192 -17.02 11.52 -6.93
N GLN A 193 -17.89 11.80 -7.90
CA GLN A 193 -18.28 13.16 -8.25
C GLN A 193 -19.09 13.78 -7.10
N PRO A 194 -19.20 15.11 -7.01
CA PRO A 194 -20.04 15.77 -6.01
C PRO A 194 -21.46 15.19 -5.98
N GLY A 195 -21.90 14.72 -4.81
CA GLY A 195 -23.22 14.11 -4.63
C GLY A 195 -23.35 12.65 -5.06
N ALA A 196 -22.36 12.07 -5.73
CA ALA A 196 -22.34 10.65 -6.05
C ALA A 196 -22.29 9.78 -4.80
N ARG A 197 -22.90 8.59 -4.89
CA ARG A 197 -22.98 7.63 -3.80
C ARG A 197 -22.71 6.22 -4.32
N LEU A 198 -22.02 5.42 -3.50
CA LEU A 198 -21.77 4.01 -3.77
C LEU A 198 -21.84 3.22 -2.47
N THR A 199 -22.53 2.09 -2.44
CA THR A 199 -22.51 1.21 -1.27
C THR A 199 -21.31 0.28 -1.33
N MET A 200 -20.45 0.37 -0.33
CA MET A 200 -19.37 -0.60 -0.10
C MET A 200 -19.95 -1.81 0.64
N PRO A 201 -19.93 -3.01 0.04
CA PRO A 201 -20.51 -4.20 0.67
C PRO A 201 -19.60 -4.71 1.80
N ALA A 202 -20.17 -5.42 2.76
CA ALA A 202 -19.44 -6.19 3.76
C ALA A 202 -18.99 -7.54 3.16
N GLN A 203 -18.09 -7.48 2.19
CA GLN A 203 -17.66 -8.66 1.43
C GLN A 203 -16.52 -9.43 2.10
N TYR A 204 -15.67 -8.73 2.85
CA TYR A 204 -14.51 -9.30 3.54
C TYR A 204 -14.57 -8.99 5.04
N ASP A 205 -13.92 -9.81 5.83
CA ASP A 205 -13.89 -9.65 7.29
C ASP A 205 -13.21 -8.36 7.73
N GLU A 206 -12.10 -7.99 7.08
CA GLU A 206 -11.38 -6.76 7.36
C GLU A 206 -11.41 -5.83 6.15
N GLN A 207 -11.95 -4.63 6.35
CA GLN A 207 -12.10 -3.62 5.31
C GLN A 207 -11.70 -2.24 5.82
N ALA A 208 -11.06 -1.45 4.96
CA ALA A 208 -10.71 -0.08 5.25
C ALA A 208 -10.80 0.82 4.02
N ILE A 209 -10.87 2.13 4.26
CA ILE A 209 -10.98 3.17 3.27
C ILE A 209 -9.90 4.21 3.56
N TYR A 210 -8.99 4.42 2.63
CA TYR A 210 -8.01 5.50 2.71
C TYR A 210 -8.45 6.67 1.84
N VAL A 211 -8.76 7.81 2.44
CA VAL A 211 -9.21 9.00 1.70
C VAL A 211 -7.99 9.73 1.13
N VAL A 212 -7.86 9.71 -0.20
CA VAL A 212 -6.73 10.34 -0.92
C VAL A 212 -6.99 11.81 -1.19
N GLN A 213 -8.22 12.15 -1.59
CA GLN A 213 -8.59 13.51 -1.99
C GLN A 213 -10.03 13.83 -1.58
N GLY A 214 -10.28 15.08 -1.27
CA GLY A 214 -11.61 15.56 -0.90
C GLY A 214 -12.04 15.14 0.50
N THR A 215 -13.33 14.95 0.69
CA THR A 215 -13.92 14.52 1.95
C THR A 215 -14.94 13.41 1.67
N LEU A 216 -14.76 12.28 2.33
CA LEU A 216 -15.67 11.15 2.27
C LEU A 216 -16.75 11.31 3.36
N ASP A 217 -18.00 11.13 2.99
CA ASP A 217 -19.16 11.10 3.89
C ASP A 217 -19.68 9.66 4.00
N LEU A 218 -19.70 9.12 5.21
CA LEU A 218 -20.27 7.80 5.54
C LEU A 218 -21.64 7.93 6.23
N GLY A 219 -22.35 9.06 6.00
CA GLY A 219 -23.66 9.31 6.57
C GLY A 219 -23.60 9.46 8.10
N ARG A 220 -24.34 8.60 8.81
CA ARG A 220 -24.34 8.60 10.29
C ARG A 220 -22.98 8.26 10.92
N ASP A 221 -22.12 7.59 10.19
CA ASP A 221 -20.78 7.20 10.66
C ASP A 221 -19.75 8.33 10.51
N GLY A 222 -20.14 9.50 10.00
CA GLY A 222 -19.32 10.70 10.00
C GLY A 222 -18.70 11.06 8.66
N THR A 223 -17.81 12.05 8.69
CA THR A 223 -17.09 12.55 7.51
C THR A 223 -15.60 12.56 7.74
N PHE A 224 -14.84 12.14 6.72
CA PHE A 224 -13.41 11.89 6.80
C PHE A 224 -12.68 12.64 5.70
N PRO A 225 -11.80 13.59 6.04
CA PRO A 225 -11.01 14.33 5.07
C PRO A 225 -9.88 13.48 4.48
N ALA A 226 -9.27 13.97 3.41
CA ALA A 226 -8.08 13.38 2.81
C ALA A 226 -6.96 13.15 3.84
N GLY A 227 -6.23 12.05 3.67
CA GLY A 227 -5.14 11.64 4.53
C GLY A 227 -5.58 10.82 5.74
N GLN A 228 -6.79 10.28 5.80
CA GLN A 228 -7.25 9.40 6.88
C GLN A 228 -7.52 7.99 6.36
N LEU A 229 -7.13 6.98 7.18
CA LEU A 229 -7.52 5.60 7.00
C LEU A 229 -8.66 5.27 7.98
N VAL A 230 -9.81 4.94 7.44
CA VAL A 230 -11.01 4.54 8.18
C VAL A 230 -11.12 3.02 8.12
N VAL A 231 -10.90 2.35 9.23
CA VAL A 231 -11.07 0.90 9.35
C VAL A 231 -12.49 0.59 9.79
N LEU A 232 -13.16 -0.28 9.05
CA LEU A 232 -14.53 -0.67 9.32
C LEU A 232 -14.60 -1.82 10.33
N LYS A 233 -15.68 -1.88 11.12
CA LYS A 233 -16.01 -3.07 11.90
C LYS A 233 -16.32 -4.23 10.97
N ARG A 234 -15.98 -5.42 11.40
CA ARG A 234 -16.29 -6.67 10.67
C ARG A 234 -17.78 -6.74 10.32
N GLY A 235 -18.07 -7.05 9.07
CA GLY A 235 -19.45 -7.17 8.58
C GLY A 235 -20.17 -5.83 8.36
N ALA A 236 -19.46 -4.69 8.42
CA ALA A 236 -20.06 -3.39 8.17
C ALA A 236 -20.15 -3.13 6.65
N ALA A 237 -21.39 -2.90 6.18
CA ALA A 237 -21.63 -2.30 4.87
C ALA A 237 -21.90 -0.80 5.07
N VAL A 238 -21.22 0.04 4.28
CA VAL A 238 -21.30 1.50 4.43
C VAL A 238 -21.62 2.18 3.11
N MET A 239 -22.39 3.26 3.16
CA MET A 239 -22.62 4.10 2.00
C MET A 239 -21.51 5.16 1.92
N LEU A 240 -20.80 5.18 0.82
CA LEU A 240 -19.74 6.14 0.49
C LEU A 240 -20.35 7.28 -0.32
N ALA A 241 -20.12 8.53 0.08
CA ALA A 241 -20.54 9.70 -0.66
C ALA A 241 -19.42 10.75 -0.72
N GLY A 242 -19.31 11.45 -1.83
CA GLY A 242 -18.44 12.62 -1.95
C GLY A 242 -19.08 13.84 -1.29
N LYS A 243 -18.36 14.51 -0.36
CA LYS A 243 -18.84 15.72 0.31
C LYS A 243 -18.09 16.96 -0.17
N GLY A 244 -18.86 18.01 -0.47
CA GLY A 244 -18.29 19.27 -0.94
C GLY A 244 -18.35 19.41 -2.48
N PRO A 245 -17.76 20.49 -3.03
CA PRO A 245 -17.90 20.82 -4.45
C PRO A 245 -16.92 20.07 -5.37
N GLY A 246 -15.91 19.43 -4.81
CA GLY A 246 -14.85 18.73 -5.55
C GLY A 246 -15.04 17.23 -5.59
N VAL A 247 -14.23 16.59 -6.41
CA VAL A 247 -14.13 15.13 -6.49
C VAL A 247 -13.57 14.57 -5.20
N THR A 248 -14.16 13.47 -4.71
CA THR A 248 -13.58 12.66 -3.63
C THR A 248 -12.95 11.41 -4.23
N ARG A 249 -11.70 11.12 -3.86
CA ARG A 249 -10.99 9.91 -4.24
C ARG A 249 -10.56 9.13 -3.02
N ALA A 250 -10.78 7.84 -3.02
CA ALA A 250 -10.42 6.96 -1.91
C ALA A 250 -9.92 5.61 -2.41
N MET A 251 -8.95 5.02 -1.69
CA MET A 251 -8.58 3.64 -1.90
C MET A 251 -9.35 2.76 -0.94
N LEU A 252 -10.02 1.75 -1.49
CA LEU A 252 -10.70 0.71 -0.74
C LEU A 252 -9.80 -0.51 -0.67
N LEU A 253 -9.56 -1.03 0.52
CA LEU A 253 -8.66 -2.16 0.72
C LEU A 253 -9.14 -3.07 1.84
N GLY A 254 -8.73 -4.34 1.77
CA GLY A 254 -9.07 -5.31 2.79
C GLY A 254 -8.91 -6.73 2.30
N GLY A 255 -9.37 -7.67 3.10
CA GLY A 255 -9.30 -9.08 2.82
C GLY A 255 -9.66 -9.92 4.01
N GLU A 256 -9.47 -11.23 3.86
CA GLU A 256 -9.59 -12.16 4.96
C GLU A 256 -8.40 -12.02 5.93
N PRO A 257 -8.60 -12.28 7.23
CA PRO A 257 -7.51 -12.31 8.20
C PRO A 257 -6.42 -13.30 7.79
N MET A 258 -5.18 -13.00 8.17
CA MET A 258 -4.05 -13.88 7.88
C MET A 258 -4.15 -15.21 8.65
N ASP A 259 -3.44 -16.23 8.15
CA ASP A 259 -3.32 -17.57 8.73
C ASP A 259 -2.44 -17.64 10.01
N GLY A 260 -2.37 -16.55 10.74
CA GLY A 260 -1.67 -16.34 12.00
C GLY A 260 -0.75 -15.13 11.98
N PRO A 261 -0.05 -14.87 13.09
CA PRO A 261 0.72 -13.65 13.26
C PRO A 261 1.87 -13.54 12.26
N ARG A 262 2.17 -12.28 11.91
CA ARG A 262 3.36 -11.90 11.15
C ARG A 262 4.26 -11.04 12.00
N TYR A 263 5.56 -11.20 11.78
CA TYR A 263 6.59 -10.34 12.34
C TYR A 263 7.09 -9.41 11.25
N LEU A 264 7.29 -8.15 11.59
CA LEU A 264 7.83 -7.16 10.67
C LEU A 264 9.04 -6.46 11.30
N THR A 265 10.12 -6.41 10.56
CA THR A 265 11.31 -5.62 10.88
C THR A 265 11.88 -5.04 9.59
N TRP A 266 12.00 -3.71 9.54
CA TRP A 266 12.45 -2.99 8.36
C TRP A 266 11.62 -3.35 7.13
N ASN A 267 12.19 -4.07 6.14
CA ASN A 267 11.52 -4.50 4.91
C ASN A 267 11.24 -6.01 4.89
N PHE A 268 11.38 -6.68 6.02
CA PHE A 268 11.21 -8.12 6.15
C PHE A 268 9.93 -8.46 6.90
N VAL A 269 9.12 -9.34 6.31
CA VAL A 269 7.92 -9.91 6.92
C VAL A 269 8.09 -11.43 6.94
N SER A 270 7.72 -12.08 8.02
CA SER A 270 7.67 -13.53 8.12
C SER A 270 6.79 -13.98 9.28
N SER A 271 6.29 -15.19 9.20
CA SER A 271 5.66 -15.90 10.32
C SER A 271 6.69 -16.42 11.36
N SER A 272 7.99 -16.30 11.09
CA SER A 272 9.11 -16.73 11.95
C SER A 272 10.07 -15.58 12.25
N VAL A 273 10.37 -15.39 13.54
CA VAL A 273 11.38 -14.42 13.99
C VAL A 273 12.77 -14.83 13.52
N GLU A 274 13.06 -16.14 13.55
CA GLU A 274 14.35 -16.70 13.14
C GLU A 274 14.60 -16.43 11.65
N ARG A 275 13.55 -16.52 10.83
CA ARG A 275 13.64 -16.20 9.39
C ARG A 275 13.97 -14.73 9.13
N ILE A 276 13.41 -13.82 9.93
CA ILE A 276 13.76 -12.40 9.88
C ILE A 276 15.22 -12.16 10.25
N GLU A 277 15.71 -12.78 11.34
CA GLU A 277 17.11 -12.65 11.75
C GLU A 277 18.06 -13.19 10.67
N GLN A 278 17.70 -14.33 10.07
CA GLN A 278 18.46 -14.87 8.93
C GLN A 278 18.48 -13.87 7.76
N ALA A 279 17.37 -13.28 7.40
CA ALA A 279 17.32 -12.31 6.29
C ALA A 279 18.17 -11.06 6.57
N LYS A 280 18.22 -10.60 7.82
CA LYS A 280 19.11 -9.50 8.24
C LYS A 280 20.57 -9.86 8.06
N ASP A 281 20.96 -11.10 8.43
CA ASP A 281 22.34 -11.59 8.24
C ASP A 281 22.64 -11.82 6.77
N ASP A 282 21.70 -12.35 6.00
CA ASP A 282 21.84 -12.51 4.55
C ASP A 282 22.05 -11.16 3.84
N TRP A 283 21.36 -10.11 4.28
CA TRP A 283 21.55 -8.77 3.73
C TRP A 283 22.88 -8.15 4.13
N ARG A 284 23.29 -8.27 5.39
CA ARG A 284 24.61 -7.78 5.86
C ARG A 284 25.77 -8.41 5.10
N GLU A 285 25.66 -9.70 4.81
CA GLU A 285 26.69 -10.49 4.13
C GLU A 285 26.52 -10.52 2.60
N GLN A 286 25.59 -9.70 2.05
CA GLN A 286 25.34 -9.58 0.61
C GLN A 286 25.01 -10.92 -0.06
N ARG A 287 24.21 -11.78 0.59
CA ARG A 287 23.76 -13.08 0.07
C ARG A 287 22.48 -13.01 -0.79
N PHE A 288 21.78 -11.88 -0.80
CA PHE A 288 20.69 -11.63 -1.75
C PHE A 288 21.23 -11.42 -3.17
N ASP A 289 20.48 -11.83 -4.17
CA ASP A 289 20.77 -11.52 -5.56
C ASP A 289 20.76 -9.99 -5.78
N ARG A 290 21.64 -9.50 -6.65
CA ARG A 290 21.77 -8.07 -6.90
C ARG A 290 20.88 -7.62 -8.04
N VAL A 291 20.45 -6.36 -7.98
CA VAL A 291 19.81 -5.69 -9.11
C VAL A 291 20.87 -5.47 -10.19
N PRO A 292 20.66 -5.97 -11.42
CA PRO A 292 21.62 -5.73 -12.52
C PRO A 292 21.86 -4.23 -12.75
N ASP A 293 23.12 -3.89 -13.07
CA ASP A 293 23.58 -2.52 -13.36
C ASP A 293 23.45 -1.52 -12.19
N GLU A 294 23.13 -1.98 -10.98
CA GLU A 294 23.10 -1.15 -9.76
C GLU A 294 24.31 -1.48 -8.87
N THR A 295 25.04 -0.45 -8.44
CA THR A 295 26.21 -0.58 -7.57
C THR A 295 25.96 -0.11 -6.13
N GLU A 296 24.91 0.66 -5.94
CA GLU A 296 24.47 1.18 -4.65
C GLU A 296 23.52 0.21 -3.97
N PHE A 297 23.33 0.37 -2.67
CA PHE A 297 22.28 -0.32 -1.89
C PHE A 297 21.98 0.46 -0.61
N ILE A 298 20.85 0.16 0.00
CA ILE A 298 20.48 0.68 1.32
C ILE A 298 21.04 -0.30 2.37
N PRO A 299 22.00 0.09 3.22
CA PRO A 299 22.50 -0.77 4.27
C PRO A 299 21.38 -1.07 5.29
N LEU A 300 21.47 -2.24 5.94
CA LEU A 300 20.55 -2.55 7.05
C LEU A 300 20.73 -1.49 8.14
N PRO A 301 19.64 -0.79 8.52
CA PRO A 301 19.73 0.20 9.58
C PRO A 301 19.99 -0.45 10.94
N ASP A 302 20.48 0.33 11.91
CA ASP A 302 20.48 -0.10 13.29
C ASP A 302 19.06 -0.23 13.80
N LEU A 303 18.64 -1.48 14.05
CA LEU A 303 17.28 -1.82 14.46
C LEU A 303 17.29 -2.24 15.92
N PRO A 304 16.99 -1.34 16.87
CA PRO A 304 16.88 -1.71 18.27
C PRO A 304 15.62 -2.56 18.50
N GLY A 305 15.78 -3.69 19.19
CA GLY A 305 14.66 -4.48 19.69
C GLY A 305 14.27 -5.68 18.83
N ARG A 306 13.19 -6.33 19.27
CA ARG A 306 12.62 -7.50 18.60
C ARG A 306 11.69 -7.07 17.45
N PRO A 307 11.46 -7.96 16.46
CA PRO A 307 10.47 -7.71 15.43
C PRO A 307 9.10 -7.33 16.00
N VAL A 308 8.40 -6.42 15.32
CA VAL A 308 7.05 -6.04 15.70
C VAL A 308 6.08 -7.15 15.28
N VAL A 309 5.24 -7.59 16.22
CA VAL A 309 4.22 -8.63 15.95
C VAL A 309 2.97 -7.98 15.39
N TYR A 310 2.46 -8.57 14.33
CA TYR A 310 1.16 -8.27 13.73
C TYR A 310 0.24 -9.45 14.02
N PRO A 311 -0.95 -9.23 14.57
CA PRO A 311 -1.86 -10.27 15.03
C PRO A 311 -2.35 -11.18 13.91
#